data_7444d4797e6be1513b963ef9e65b7c39
#
_entry.id   7444d4797e6be1513b963ef9e65b7c39
#
_cell.length_a   1.000
_cell.length_b   1.000
_cell.length_c   1.000
_cell.angle_alpha   90.00
_cell.angle_beta   90.00
_cell.angle_gamma   90.00
#
_symmetry.space_group_name_H-M   'P 1'
#
loop_
_entity.id
_entity.type
_entity.pdbx_description
1 polymer ?
#
loop_
_entity_poly.entity_id
_entity_poly.type
_entity_poly.pdbx_seq_one_letter_code
_entity_poly.pdbx_strand_id
1 'polypeptide(L)'
;MIVNKSIYFFHLMLLILLISCERISENDKVIFELLSFEKTRIDFENTLKYSDEFNIYKYRNFYNGGGVGLGDVNNDGLLDIYFTANQLPNRLYINKGDFVFEDVTKKAKIGGNRAWSTGVSMVDINSDGWLDIYVCNSGDIKGDNKQNEFFINNGDGTFSEKAEEMGLADIGYSTHASFFDYDKDGDLDLYLLNNSYTAIGTFNLRNNKREIRDKKGGDKLFRNEGGKFIDVSEEAGIYGSEIGFGLGVSVADINKDGWLDLYVSNDFFERDYIYMNNGDGTFSEELENQMRSISVASMGSDIADLTGDGYPEIFVTEMLPKDDERYKTTMTFENWDKYQYNLKNGYYHQFTRNMLHRNNGISFGNKLT
;
A
#
# COMPACT_ATOMS: atom_id res chain seq x y z
N MET A 1 72.67 39.03 -3.20
CA MET A 1 72.31 37.67 -2.89
C MET A 1 71.10 37.64 -1.95
N ILE A 2 69.98 38.34 -2.29
CA ILE A 2 68.76 38.47 -1.46
C ILE A 2 67.48 38.02 -2.24
N VAL A 3 67.63 37.72 -3.54
CA VAL A 3 66.47 37.41 -4.40
C VAL A 3 65.96 35.91 -4.24
N ASN A 4 66.76 35.04 -3.72
CA ASN A 4 66.38 33.59 -3.71
C ASN A 4 65.50 33.13 -2.55
N LYS A 5 65.38 33.85 -1.45
CA LYS A 5 64.54 33.42 -0.32
C LYS A 5 63.05 33.70 -0.52
N SER A 6 62.67 34.75 -1.24
CA SER A 6 61.28 35.08 -1.54
C SER A 6 60.64 34.10 -2.54
N ILE A 7 61.40 33.57 -3.48
CA ILE A 7 60.90 32.61 -4.48
C ILE A 7 60.58 31.27 -3.83
N TYR A 8 61.42 30.80 -2.90
CA TYR A 8 61.16 29.55 -2.15
C TYR A 8 59.97 29.69 -1.21
N PHE A 9 59.76 30.83 -0.60
CA PHE A 9 58.63 31.09 0.25
C PHE A 9 57.30 31.11 -0.54
N PHE A 10 57.30 31.67 -1.74
CA PHE A 10 56.16 31.70 -2.65
C PHE A 10 55.82 30.30 -3.20
N HIS A 11 56.84 29.50 -3.53
CA HIS A 11 56.62 28.10 -3.96
C HIS A 11 56.16 27.22 -2.83
N LEU A 12 56.63 27.40 -1.62
CA LEU A 12 56.17 26.67 -0.43
C LEU A 12 54.71 27.03 -0.06
N MET A 13 54.33 28.29 -0.19
CA MET A 13 52.97 28.78 0.03
C MET A 13 52.00 28.28 -1.05
N LEU A 14 52.46 28.20 -2.31
CA LEU A 14 51.67 27.63 -3.41
C LEU A 14 51.51 26.11 -3.26
N LEU A 15 52.53 25.42 -2.75
CA LEU A 15 52.43 23.97 -2.46
C LEU A 15 51.46 23.67 -1.30
N ILE A 16 51.41 24.52 -0.27
CA ILE A 16 50.49 24.42 0.85
C ILE A 16 49.02 24.68 0.40
N LEU A 17 48.81 25.59 -0.53
CA LEU A 17 47.51 25.87 -1.13
C LEU A 17 47.00 24.72 -2.03
N LEU A 18 47.89 23.90 -2.58
CA LEU A 18 47.53 22.75 -3.40
C LEU A 18 47.18 21.50 -2.56
N ILE A 19 47.57 21.47 -1.29
CA ILE A 19 47.28 20.35 -0.36
C ILE A 19 45.97 20.56 0.39
N SER A 20 45.38 21.75 0.38
CA SER A 20 44.17 22.14 1.11
C SER A 20 42.85 21.89 0.38
N CYS A 21 42.85 21.16 -0.73
CA CYS A 21 41.63 20.59 -1.27
C CYS A 21 41.52 19.14 -0.77
N GLU A 22 41.17 18.93 0.52
CA GLU A 22 40.44 17.72 0.89
C GLU A 22 39.18 17.76 0.06
N ARG A 23 39.12 16.88 -0.95
CA ARG A 23 37.82 16.47 -1.51
C ARG A 23 37.01 15.91 -0.36
N ILE A 24 36.09 16.71 0.16
CA ILE A 24 34.99 16.16 0.95
C ILE A 24 34.41 15.07 0.05
N SER A 25 34.59 13.83 0.43
CA SER A 25 34.02 12.69 -0.26
C SER A 25 32.52 12.95 -0.32
N GLU A 26 31.92 12.91 -1.50
CA GLU A 26 30.46 13.04 -1.64
C GLU A 26 29.73 11.97 -0.82
N ASN A 27 30.42 10.89 -0.45
CA ASN A 27 29.89 9.81 0.41
C ASN A 27 29.62 10.22 1.86
N ASP A 28 30.26 11.30 2.39
CA ASP A 28 30.02 11.73 3.78
C ASP A 28 28.67 12.41 4.01
N LYS A 29 27.82 12.54 2.97
CA LYS A 29 26.48 13.13 3.05
C LYS A 29 25.34 12.14 2.76
N VAL A 30 25.66 10.90 2.47
CA VAL A 30 24.64 9.90 2.12
C VAL A 30 24.13 9.24 3.40
N ILE A 31 22.84 9.45 3.72
CA ILE A 31 22.20 8.88 4.91
C ILE A 31 21.82 7.41 4.66
N PHE A 32 21.47 7.04 3.42
CA PHE A 32 21.05 5.69 3.05
C PHE A 32 22.08 5.04 2.14
N GLU A 33 22.43 3.79 2.44
CA GLU A 33 23.31 2.96 1.64
C GLU A 33 22.52 1.82 0.99
N LEU A 34 22.77 1.58 -0.30
CA LEU A 34 22.23 0.41 -0.99
C LEU A 34 23.12 -0.80 -0.67
N LEU A 35 22.56 -1.74 0.10
CA LEU A 35 23.29 -2.96 0.46
C LEU A 35 23.26 -3.97 -0.68
N SER A 36 24.42 -4.59 -0.95
CA SER A 36 24.53 -5.59 -2.00
C SER A 36 24.00 -6.96 -1.57
N PHE A 37 23.75 -7.84 -2.55
CA PHE A 37 23.39 -9.23 -2.30
C PHE A 37 24.46 -9.98 -1.45
N GLU A 38 25.74 -9.71 -1.69
CA GLU A 38 26.85 -10.34 -0.93
C GLU A 38 26.76 -10.01 0.57
N LYS A 39 26.22 -8.81 0.91
CA LYS A 39 25.98 -8.41 2.29
C LYS A 39 24.69 -9.01 2.81
N THR A 40 23.59 -8.82 2.10
CA THR A 40 22.24 -9.15 2.60
C THR A 40 21.85 -10.61 2.38
N ARG A 41 22.39 -11.26 1.35
CA ARG A 41 22.00 -12.59 0.86
C ARG A 41 20.53 -12.67 0.40
N ILE A 42 19.89 -11.54 0.14
CA ILE A 42 18.55 -11.48 -0.44
C ILE A 42 18.69 -11.53 -1.96
N ASP A 43 18.27 -12.64 -2.57
CA ASP A 43 18.28 -12.90 -4.02
C ASP A 43 16.88 -12.80 -4.64
N PHE A 44 15.91 -12.25 -3.90
CA PHE A 44 14.55 -12.12 -4.37
C PHE A 44 14.44 -11.11 -5.51
N GLU A 45 13.79 -11.55 -6.59
CA GLU A 45 13.43 -10.71 -7.73
C GLU A 45 12.02 -11.09 -8.20
N ASN A 46 11.11 -10.11 -8.25
CA ASN A 46 9.75 -10.31 -8.78
C ASN A 46 9.77 -10.24 -10.31
N THR A 47 10.35 -11.26 -10.96
CA THR A 47 10.49 -11.32 -12.41
C THR A 47 9.17 -11.66 -13.09
N LEU A 48 8.74 -10.81 -14.02
CA LEU A 48 7.53 -11.00 -14.83
C LEU A 48 7.86 -11.55 -16.22
N LYS A 49 7.09 -12.53 -16.66
CA LYS A 49 7.11 -13.06 -18.03
C LYS A 49 5.77 -12.81 -18.67
N TYR A 50 5.73 -11.99 -19.72
CA TYR A 50 4.53 -11.79 -20.52
C TYR A 50 4.41 -12.85 -21.60
N SER A 51 3.17 -13.16 -21.99
CA SER A 51 2.83 -14.01 -23.13
C SER A 51 1.65 -13.41 -23.89
N ASP A 52 1.29 -14.01 -25.03
CA ASP A 52 0.11 -13.60 -25.78
C ASP A 52 -1.19 -13.86 -24.98
N GLU A 53 -1.18 -14.85 -24.09
CA GLU A 53 -2.31 -15.20 -23.23
C GLU A 53 -2.41 -14.32 -21.99
N PHE A 54 -1.26 -13.81 -21.48
CA PHE A 54 -1.21 -13.03 -20.24
C PHE A 54 -0.17 -11.91 -20.29
N ASN A 55 -0.67 -10.68 -20.33
CA ASN A 55 0.12 -9.44 -20.44
C ASN A 55 -0.71 -8.24 -19.99
N ILE A 56 -0.14 -7.03 -20.05
CA ILE A 56 -0.79 -5.78 -19.65
C ILE A 56 -2.13 -5.50 -20.37
N TYR A 57 -2.32 -5.96 -21.59
CA TYR A 57 -3.57 -5.77 -22.34
C TYR A 57 -4.67 -6.75 -21.92
N LYS A 58 -4.31 -7.85 -21.26
CA LYS A 58 -5.25 -8.85 -20.72
C LYS A 58 -5.53 -8.61 -19.24
N TYR A 59 -4.50 -8.17 -18.51
CA TYR A 59 -4.56 -7.91 -17.07
C TYR A 59 -3.93 -6.55 -16.77
N ARG A 60 -4.76 -5.56 -16.49
CA ARG A 60 -4.33 -4.17 -16.30
C ARG A 60 -3.26 -4.00 -15.21
N ASN A 61 -3.38 -4.73 -14.12
CA ASN A 61 -2.48 -4.66 -12.98
C ASN A 61 -1.19 -5.50 -13.15
N PHE A 62 -0.85 -5.88 -14.40
CA PHE A 62 0.29 -6.75 -14.70
C PHE A 62 1.63 -6.21 -14.17
N TYR A 63 1.79 -4.90 -14.05
CA TYR A 63 3.01 -4.25 -13.57
C TYR A 63 2.86 -3.57 -12.19
N ASN A 64 1.80 -3.86 -11.44
CA ASN A 64 1.62 -3.25 -10.12
C ASN A 64 2.58 -3.78 -9.05
N GLY A 65 3.29 -4.87 -9.32
CA GLY A 65 4.28 -5.41 -8.40
C GLY A 65 3.69 -6.35 -7.35
N GLY A 66 4.52 -6.71 -6.39
CA GLY A 66 4.17 -7.46 -5.18
C GLY A 66 4.25 -6.58 -3.94
N GLY A 67 4.01 -7.16 -2.78
CA GLY A 67 4.09 -6.53 -1.49
C GLY A 67 5.36 -6.89 -0.72
N VAL A 68 5.62 -6.15 0.33
CA VAL A 68 6.65 -6.44 1.33
C VAL A 68 6.06 -6.29 2.72
N GLY A 69 6.21 -7.31 3.56
CA GLY A 69 5.89 -7.28 4.99
C GLY A 69 7.16 -7.31 5.83
N LEU A 70 7.18 -6.53 6.90
CA LEU A 70 8.24 -6.51 7.89
C LEU A 70 7.66 -6.87 9.25
N GLY A 71 8.26 -7.84 9.94
CA GLY A 71 7.84 -8.26 11.27
C GLY A 71 8.81 -9.28 11.86
N ASP A 72 8.87 -9.37 13.15
CA ASP A 72 9.64 -10.39 13.88
C ASP A 72 8.77 -11.65 14.00
N VAL A 73 8.93 -12.58 13.04
CA VAL A 73 8.09 -13.79 12.99
C VAL A 73 8.61 -14.94 13.85
N ASN A 74 9.82 -14.78 14.42
CA ASN A 74 10.46 -15.81 15.24
C ASN A 74 10.72 -15.36 16.69
N ASN A 75 10.29 -14.14 17.05
CA ASN A 75 10.44 -13.51 18.38
C ASN A 75 11.90 -13.41 18.85
N ASP A 76 12.84 -13.17 17.93
CA ASP A 76 14.27 -12.98 18.26
C ASP A 76 14.67 -11.51 18.45
N GLY A 77 13.74 -10.57 18.23
CA GLY A 77 13.93 -9.12 18.36
C GLY A 77 14.46 -8.46 17.09
N LEU A 78 14.58 -9.18 15.97
CA LEU A 78 15.01 -8.66 14.68
C LEU A 78 13.85 -8.70 13.68
N LEU A 79 13.73 -7.68 12.84
CA LEU A 79 12.68 -7.66 11.81
C LEU A 79 13.06 -8.58 10.65
N ASP A 80 12.18 -9.52 10.35
CA ASP A 80 12.22 -10.40 9.19
C ASP A 80 11.50 -9.77 8.00
N ILE A 81 11.70 -10.32 6.80
CA ILE A 81 11.12 -9.79 5.57
C ILE A 81 10.34 -10.87 4.84
N TYR A 82 9.10 -10.57 4.50
CA TYR A 82 8.30 -11.39 3.59
C TYR A 82 7.99 -10.63 2.30
N PHE A 83 8.40 -11.21 1.17
CA PHE A 83 8.10 -10.69 -0.16
C PHE A 83 7.02 -11.52 -0.83
N THR A 84 6.01 -10.85 -1.39
CA THR A 84 5.07 -11.49 -2.31
C THR A 84 5.53 -11.35 -3.76
N ALA A 85 5.18 -12.33 -4.59
CA ALA A 85 5.58 -12.38 -5.99
C ALA A 85 4.39 -12.67 -6.90
N ASN A 86 4.39 -12.05 -8.10
CA ASN A 86 3.27 -12.18 -9.04
C ASN A 86 3.27 -13.52 -9.80
N GLN A 87 4.42 -13.99 -10.27
CA GLN A 87 4.55 -15.24 -11.04
C GLN A 87 5.49 -16.25 -10.41
N LEU A 88 6.11 -15.91 -9.29
CA LEU A 88 7.06 -16.74 -8.56
C LEU A 88 6.51 -17.03 -7.16
N PRO A 89 7.04 -18.03 -6.44
CA PRO A 89 6.71 -18.22 -5.03
C PRO A 89 7.10 -17.00 -4.20
N ASN A 90 6.29 -16.69 -3.19
CA ASN A 90 6.63 -15.72 -2.16
C ASN A 90 7.88 -16.16 -1.38
N ARG A 91 8.55 -15.24 -0.69
CA ARG A 91 9.80 -15.52 0.05
C ARG A 91 9.78 -14.94 1.46
N LEU A 92 10.17 -15.77 2.42
CA LEU A 92 10.42 -15.36 3.80
C LEU A 92 11.92 -15.41 4.09
N TYR A 93 12.46 -14.28 4.52
CA TYR A 93 13.85 -14.09 4.91
C TYR A 93 13.95 -13.78 6.39
N ILE A 94 14.60 -14.64 7.15
CA ILE A 94 14.87 -14.42 8.57
C ILE A 94 16.15 -13.60 8.73
N ASN A 95 16.07 -12.55 9.53
CA ASN A 95 17.18 -11.67 9.88
C ASN A 95 18.15 -12.38 10.84
N LYS A 96 19.43 -12.40 10.52
CA LYS A 96 20.50 -12.99 11.35
C LYS A 96 21.38 -11.93 12.02
N GLY A 97 20.92 -10.68 12.01
CA GLY A 97 21.71 -9.54 12.45
C GLY A 97 22.61 -8.97 11.36
N ASP A 98 23.10 -7.75 11.55
CA ASP A 98 23.99 -7.05 10.63
C ASP A 98 23.51 -7.00 9.17
N PHE A 99 22.19 -6.97 8.93
CA PHE A 99 21.56 -7.05 7.61
C PHE A 99 21.93 -8.31 6.81
N VAL A 100 22.18 -9.42 7.48
CA VAL A 100 22.35 -10.74 6.84
C VAL A 100 21.07 -11.53 7.01
N PHE A 101 20.52 -12.06 5.92
CA PHE A 101 19.23 -12.76 5.91
C PHE A 101 19.38 -14.22 5.41
N GLU A 102 18.49 -15.08 5.88
CA GLU A 102 18.39 -16.48 5.49
C GLU A 102 17.02 -16.77 4.87
N ASP A 103 16.97 -17.26 3.62
CA ASP A 103 15.73 -17.74 3.02
C ASP A 103 15.27 -19.05 3.71
N VAL A 104 14.16 -18.96 4.44
CA VAL A 104 13.53 -20.09 5.11
C VAL A 104 12.21 -20.53 4.47
N THR A 105 11.83 -19.95 3.37
CA THR A 105 10.53 -20.12 2.69
C THR A 105 10.08 -21.58 2.61
N LYS A 106 10.96 -22.45 2.11
CA LYS A 106 10.67 -23.87 1.93
C LYS A 106 10.51 -24.60 3.27
N LYS A 107 11.36 -24.29 4.24
CA LYS A 107 11.32 -24.88 5.59
C LYS A 107 10.06 -24.44 6.33
N ALA A 108 9.75 -23.15 6.24
CA ALA A 108 8.57 -22.55 6.86
C ALA A 108 7.24 -22.91 6.15
N LYS A 109 7.27 -23.46 4.93
CA LYS A 109 6.11 -23.83 4.10
C LYS A 109 5.22 -22.64 3.74
N ILE A 110 5.82 -21.48 3.43
CA ILE A 110 5.12 -20.21 3.28
C ILE A 110 5.29 -19.58 1.88
N GLY A 111 5.72 -20.34 0.90
CA GLY A 111 5.93 -19.84 -0.47
C GLY A 111 4.65 -19.51 -1.24
N GLY A 112 3.48 -19.81 -0.69
CA GLY A 112 2.18 -19.67 -1.36
C GLY A 112 1.95 -20.76 -2.42
N ASN A 113 0.67 -20.98 -2.72
CA ASN A 113 0.23 -21.92 -3.75
C ASN A 113 -0.62 -21.23 -4.82
N ARG A 114 -0.79 -19.92 -4.69
CA ARG A 114 -1.66 -19.14 -5.57
C ARG A 114 -0.82 -18.35 -6.58
N ALA A 115 -1.45 -17.99 -7.68
CA ALA A 115 -0.82 -17.13 -8.66
C ALA A 115 -1.14 -15.67 -8.36
N TRP A 116 -0.16 -14.82 -8.57
CA TRP A 116 -0.28 -13.37 -8.53
C TRP A 116 -0.54 -12.78 -7.14
N SER A 117 0.37 -13.08 -6.21
CA SER A 117 0.33 -12.44 -4.90
C SER A 117 0.64 -10.93 -5.00
N THR A 118 -0.07 -10.13 -4.21
CA THR A 118 -0.03 -8.67 -4.20
C THR A 118 0.33 -8.16 -2.81
N GLY A 119 -0.60 -7.56 -2.07
CA GLY A 119 -0.37 -7.08 -0.72
C GLY A 119 -0.11 -8.19 0.29
N VAL A 120 0.53 -7.82 1.38
CA VAL A 120 0.79 -8.69 2.53
C VAL A 120 0.62 -7.91 3.82
N SER A 121 0.01 -8.54 4.82
CA SER A 121 -0.12 -8.00 6.17
C SER A 121 0.42 -9.01 7.18
N MET A 122 1.19 -8.53 8.16
CA MET A 122 1.66 -9.32 9.29
C MET A 122 0.89 -8.90 10.53
N VAL A 123 0.30 -9.86 11.22
CA VAL A 123 -0.63 -9.63 12.34
C VAL A 123 -0.61 -10.83 13.28
N ASP A 124 -0.70 -10.61 14.58
CA ASP A 124 -1.00 -11.66 15.56
C ASP A 124 -2.52 -11.74 15.71
N ILE A 125 -3.16 -12.61 14.89
CA ILE A 125 -4.62 -12.65 14.78
C ILE A 125 -5.27 -13.40 15.93
N ASN A 126 -4.55 -14.28 16.55
CA ASN A 126 -5.05 -15.16 17.62
C ASN A 126 -4.51 -14.76 19.01
N SER A 127 -3.75 -13.67 19.08
CA SER A 127 -3.13 -13.11 20.30
C SER A 127 -2.24 -14.13 21.04
N ASP A 128 -1.55 -15.00 20.29
CA ASP A 128 -0.63 -15.99 20.84
C ASP A 128 0.82 -15.47 20.95
N GLY A 129 1.08 -14.24 20.48
CA GLY A 129 2.36 -13.58 20.50
C GLY A 129 3.25 -13.89 19.30
N TRP A 130 2.75 -14.61 18.28
CA TRP A 130 3.46 -14.88 17.03
C TRP A 130 2.76 -14.17 15.87
N LEU A 131 3.56 -13.53 15.01
CA LEU A 131 3.00 -12.88 13.83
C LEU A 131 2.59 -13.90 12.77
N ASP A 132 1.33 -13.82 12.35
CA ASP A 132 0.75 -14.51 11.22
C ASP A 132 0.90 -13.67 9.94
N ILE A 133 0.73 -14.28 8.77
CA ILE A 133 0.92 -13.60 7.48
C ILE A 133 -0.28 -13.81 6.58
N TYR A 134 -1.01 -12.72 6.28
CA TYR A 134 -2.09 -12.69 5.30
C TYR A 134 -1.58 -12.22 3.95
N VAL A 135 -1.86 -12.98 2.89
CA VAL A 135 -1.42 -12.71 1.53
C VAL A 135 -2.62 -12.50 0.62
N CYS A 136 -2.69 -11.31 0.03
CA CYS A 136 -3.66 -10.98 -1.01
C CYS A 136 -3.24 -11.60 -2.34
N ASN A 137 -4.20 -12.18 -3.07
CA ASN A 137 -4.01 -12.73 -4.41
C ASN A 137 -4.98 -12.10 -5.41
N SER A 138 -4.50 -11.69 -6.58
CA SER A 138 -5.26 -10.85 -7.51
C SER A 138 -5.23 -11.31 -8.97
N GLY A 139 -4.25 -12.05 -9.39
CA GLY A 139 -4.11 -12.47 -10.77
C GLY A 139 -5.01 -13.64 -11.16
N ASP A 140 -5.33 -13.73 -12.44
CA ASP A 140 -6.13 -14.81 -13.00
C ASP A 140 -5.62 -15.21 -14.38
N ILE A 141 -4.53 -15.94 -14.40
CA ILE A 141 -3.92 -16.39 -15.66
C ILE A 141 -4.79 -17.44 -16.34
N LYS A 142 -5.54 -18.25 -15.58
CA LYS A 142 -6.35 -19.36 -16.08
C LYS A 142 -7.76 -19.43 -15.49
N GLY A 143 -8.20 -18.39 -14.78
CA GLY A 143 -9.47 -18.39 -14.07
C GLY A 143 -9.48 -19.23 -12.80
N ASP A 144 -8.32 -19.63 -12.32
CA ASP A 144 -8.13 -20.47 -11.14
C ASP A 144 -7.17 -19.77 -10.15
N ASN A 145 -7.16 -20.24 -8.92
CA ASN A 145 -6.08 -19.96 -7.98
C ASN A 145 -5.89 -18.49 -7.58
N LYS A 146 -6.98 -17.82 -7.23
CA LYS A 146 -6.97 -16.42 -6.75
C LYS A 146 -7.23 -16.25 -5.27
N GLN A 147 -7.56 -17.32 -4.58
CA GLN A 147 -7.90 -17.22 -3.16
C GLN A 147 -6.76 -16.60 -2.38
N ASN A 148 -7.11 -15.66 -1.49
CA ASN A 148 -6.19 -15.16 -0.51
C ASN A 148 -5.73 -16.28 0.42
N GLU A 149 -4.53 -16.15 0.98
CA GLU A 149 -3.94 -17.15 1.87
C GLU A 149 -3.65 -16.52 3.23
N PHE A 150 -3.89 -17.28 4.30
CA PHE A 150 -3.59 -16.87 5.65
C PHE A 150 -2.74 -17.92 6.35
N PHE A 151 -1.49 -17.59 6.55
CA PHE A 151 -0.48 -18.45 7.15
C PHE A 151 -0.39 -18.18 8.66
N ILE A 152 -0.93 -19.07 9.45
CA ILE A 152 -0.86 -19.03 10.92
C ILE A 152 0.49 -19.57 11.37
N ASN A 153 1.19 -18.83 12.20
CA ASN A 153 2.49 -19.19 12.74
C ASN A 153 2.33 -20.30 13.79
N ASN A 154 3.04 -21.39 13.64
CA ASN A 154 2.99 -22.51 14.59
C ASN A 154 3.94 -22.34 15.81
N GLY A 155 4.73 -21.24 15.88
CA GLY A 155 5.71 -20.99 16.91
C GLY A 155 6.96 -21.89 16.84
N ASP A 156 7.09 -22.70 15.82
CA ASP A 156 8.22 -23.63 15.61
C ASP A 156 9.05 -23.33 14.34
N GLY A 157 8.81 -22.16 13.74
CA GLY A 157 9.42 -21.71 12.48
C GLY A 157 8.73 -22.27 11.24
N THR A 158 7.53 -22.86 11.39
CA THR A 158 6.66 -23.27 10.29
C THR A 158 5.31 -22.58 10.36
N PHE A 159 4.56 -22.59 9.26
CA PHE A 159 3.25 -21.97 9.16
C PHE A 159 2.22 -22.97 8.63
N SER A 160 0.96 -22.76 9.00
CA SER A 160 -0.20 -23.51 8.54
C SER A 160 -1.16 -22.60 7.78
N GLU A 161 -1.49 -22.92 6.53
CA GLU A 161 -2.46 -22.15 5.74
C GLU A 161 -3.89 -22.43 6.27
N LYS A 162 -4.64 -21.39 6.62
CA LYS A 162 -5.95 -21.46 7.31
C LYS A 162 -7.01 -20.51 6.74
N ALA A 163 -6.77 -19.84 5.62
CA ALA A 163 -7.72 -18.85 5.11
C ALA A 163 -9.12 -19.42 4.88
N GLU A 164 -9.24 -20.63 4.29
CA GLU A 164 -10.54 -21.27 4.06
C GLU A 164 -11.23 -21.65 5.39
N GLU A 165 -10.47 -22.19 6.33
CA GLU A 165 -10.98 -22.56 7.66
C GLU A 165 -11.50 -21.34 8.41
N MET A 166 -10.82 -20.18 8.29
CA MET A 166 -11.17 -18.95 8.98
C MET A 166 -12.20 -18.09 8.22
N GLY A 167 -12.54 -18.42 6.97
CA GLY A 167 -13.48 -17.64 6.16
C GLY A 167 -12.84 -16.48 5.41
N LEU A 168 -11.51 -16.43 5.31
CA LEU A 168 -10.72 -15.37 4.66
C LEU A 168 -10.14 -15.76 3.29
N ALA A 169 -10.49 -16.92 2.74
CA ALA A 169 -10.07 -17.35 1.40
C ALA A 169 -10.86 -16.62 0.30
N ASP A 170 -10.85 -15.31 0.32
CA ASP A 170 -11.57 -14.50 -0.66
C ASP A 170 -11.01 -14.70 -2.08
N ILE A 171 -11.90 -14.65 -3.08
CA ILE A 171 -11.61 -14.89 -4.49
C ILE A 171 -11.63 -13.61 -5.33
N GLY A 172 -11.64 -12.45 -4.69
CA GLY A 172 -11.59 -11.12 -5.34
C GLY A 172 -10.25 -10.82 -6.00
N TYR A 173 -10.15 -9.64 -6.55
CA TYR A 173 -8.89 -9.09 -7.06
C TYR A 173 -8.23 -8.27 -5.95
N SER A 174 -7.82 -8.96 -4.88
CA SER A 174 -7.32 -8.33 -3.67
C SER A 174 -5.97 -7.66 -3.90
N THR A 175 -5.81 -6.43 -3.42
CA THR A 175 -4.59 -5.63 -3.55
C THR A 175 -3.93 -5.36 -2.20
N HIS A 176 -4.72 -5.17 -1.16
CA HIS A 176 -4.21 -4.90 0.18
C HIS A 176 -5.22 -5.37 1.24
N ALA A 177 -4.75 -5.53 2.48
CA ALA A 177 -5.56 -5.94 3.62
C ALA A 177 -5.10 -5.18 4.86
N SER A 178 -6.06 -4.68 5.65
CA SER A 178 -5.77 -3.99 6.92
C SER A 178 -6.54 -4.64 8.05
N PHE A 179 -5.82 -5.08 9.08
CA PHE A 179 -6.41 -5.65 10.29
C PHE A 179 -6.52 -4.59 11.38
N PHE A 180 -7.69 -4.47 11.99
CA PHE A 180 -7.96 -3.52 13.08
C PHE A 180 -9.25 -3.91 13.79
N ASP A 181 -9.38 -3.53 15.04
CA ASP A 181 -10.58 -3.75 15.87
C ASP A 181 -11.56 -2.61 15.58
N TYR A 182 -12.54 -2.84 14.65
CA TYR A 182 -13.44 -1.78 14.21
C TYR A 182 -14.65 -1.58 15.12
N ASP A 183 -15.05 -2.60 15.87
CA ASP A 183 -16.23 -2.58 16.74
C ASP A 183 -15.89 -2.63 18.25
N LYS A 184 -14.59 -2.63 18.58
CA LYS A 184 -14.03 -2.62 19.93
C LYS A 184 -14.43 -3.81 20.78
N ASP A 185 -14.57 -4.96 20.15
CA ASP A 185 -14.82 -6.21 20.87
C ASP A 185 -13.55 -6.89 21.39
N GLY A 186 -12.37 -6.41 20.95
CA GLY A 186 -11.04 -6.86 21.34
C GLY A 186 -10.40 -7.85 20.37
N ASP A 187 -11.13 -8.30 19.36
CA ASP A 187 -10.63 -9.12 18.26
C ASP A 187 -10.24 -8.23 17.06
N LEU A 188 -9.28 -8.66 16.25
CA LEU A 188 -8.93 -7.93 15.03
C LEU A 188 -9.80 -8.38 13.86
N ASP A 189 -10.42 -7.43 13.20
CA ASP A 189 -11.22 -7.56 11.99
C ASP A 189 -10.38 -7.29 10.74
N LEU A 190 -10.97 -7.47 9.56
CA LEU A 190 -10.25 -7.27 8.30
C LEU A 190 -11.01 -6.37 7.34
N TYR A 191 -10.41 -5.25 6.92
CA TYR A 191 -10.79 -4.57 5.68
C TYR A 191 -9.96 -5.12 4.53
N LEU A 192 -10.63 -5.70 3.52
CA LEU A 192 -10.02 -6.26 2.33
C LEU A 192 -10.28 -5.34 1.14
N LEU A 193 -9.20 -4.76 0.63
CA LEU A 193 -9.22 -3.88 -0.52
C LEU A 193 -9.11 -4.70 -1.81
N ASN A 194 -10.09 -4.53 -2.69
CA ASN A 194 -10.13 -5.15 -3.99
C ASN A 194 -9.99 -4.12 -5.12
N ASN A 195 -9.52 -4.58 -6.27
CA ASN A 195 -9.40 -3.75 -7.47
C ASN A 195 -10.31 -4.27 -8.58
N SER A 196 -10.91 -3.38 -9.34
CA SER A 196 -11.78 -3.76 -10.43
C SER A 196 -11.05 -4.57 -11.51
N TYR A 197 -11.64 -5.66 -11.92
CA TYR A 197 -11.20 -6.48 -13.06
C TYR A 197 -11.81 -6.04 -14.38
N THR A 198 -12.81 -5.16 -14.35
CA THR A 198 -13.57 -4.71 -15.52
C THR A 198 -12.75 -3.73 -16.35
N ALA A 199 -12.76 -3.89 -17.67
CA ALA A 199 -12.02 -3.01 -18.55
C ALA A 199 -12.59 -1.57 -18.51
N ILE A 200 -11.71 -0.57 -18.31
CA ILE A 200 -12.10 0.85 -18.13
C ILE A 200 -13.02 1.34 -19.26
N GLY A 201 -12.74 0.98 -20.51
CA GLY A 201 -13.54 1.41 -21.66
C GLY A 201 -14.94 0.82 -21.74
N THR A 202 -15.29 -0.14 -20.87
CA THR A 202 -16.62 -0.77 -20.83
C THR A 202 -17.57 -0.14 -19.82
N PHE A 203 -17.07 0.74 -18.96
CA PHE A 203 -17.91 1.41 -17.96
C PHE A 203 -18.80 2.46 -18.58
N ASN A 204 -20.08 2.42 -18.20
CA ASN A 204 -21.00 3.51 -18.47
C ASN A 204 -20.96 4.51 -17.31
N LEU A 205 -20.12 5.52 -17.40
CA LEU A 205 -19.93 6.53 -16.33
C LEU A 205 -21.22 7.30 -15.97
N ARG A 206 -22.27 7.24 -16.79
CA ARG A 206 -23.58 7.85 -16.45
C ARG A 206 -24.33 7.06 -15.40
N ASN A 207 -24.06 5.77 -15.29
CA ASN A 207 -24.67 4.91 -14.30
C ASN A 207 -23.62 4.63 -13.24
N ASN A 208 -23.48 5.55 -12.27
CA ASN A 208 -22.67 5.30 -11.11
C ASN A 208 -23.24 4.09 -10.36
N LYS A 209 -22.46 3.02 -10.28
CA LYS A 209 -22.86 1.75 -9.66
C LYS A 209 -22.21 1.55 -8.30
N ARG A 210 -21.75 2.61 -7.65
CA ARG A 210 -20.98 2.55 -6.39
C ARG A 210 -21.66 1.70 -5.32
N GLU A 211 -22.99 1.79 -5.23
CA GLU A 211 -23.77 1.05 -4.25
C GLU A 211 -24.11 -0.38 -4.65
N ILE A 212 -23.77 -0.81 -5.89
CA ILE A 212 -24.06 -2.16 -6.36
C ILE A 212 -22.85 -3.05 -6.08
N ARG A 213 -23.01 -3.97 -5.15
CA ARG A 213 -21.91 -4.87 -4.77
C ARG A 213 -21.53 -5.84 -5.88
N ASP A 214 -20.22 -5.99 -6.08
CA ASP A 214 -19.59 -7.01 -6.93
C ASP A 214 -18.72 -7.94 -6.09
N LYS A 215 -18.88 -9.23 -6.26
CA LYS A 215 -18.22 -10.24 -5.41
C LYS A 215 -16.71 -10.32 -5.60
N LYS A 216 -16.17 -9.82 -6.73
CA LYS A 216 -14.76 -9.96 -7.09
C LYS A 216 -13.99 -8.65 -7.05
N GLY A 217 -14.62 -7.55 -7.45
CA GLY A 217 -13.99 -6.24 -7.52
C GLY A 217 -14.33 -5.32 -6.36
N GLY A 218 -15.33 -5.66 -5.56
CA GLY A 218 -15.76 -4.82 -4.45
C GLY A 218 -14.98 -5.05 -3.17
N ASP A 219 -14.74 -3.96 -2.45
CA ASP A 219 -14.13 -4.00 -1.12
C ASP A 219 -15.00 -4.74 -0.11
N LYS A 220 -14.37 -5.28 0.93
CA LYS A 220 -15.05 -6.05 1.97
C LYS A 220 -14.56 -5.71 3.37
N LEU A 221 -15.49 -5.75 4.30
CA LEU A 221 -15.22 -5.76 5.74
C LEU A 221 -15.63 -7.11 6.29
N PHE A 222 -14.70 -7.78 6.94
CA PHE A 222 -14.94 -9.04 7.61
C PHE A 222 -14.84 -8.84 9.12
N ARG A 223 -15.91 -9.19 9.84
CA ARG A 223 -15.91 -9.22 11.31
C ARG A 223 -15.38 -10.56 11.80
N ASN A 224 -14.50 -10.52 12.79
CA ASN A 224 -13.96 -11.69 13.47
C ASN A 224 -14.93 -12.14 14.59
N GLU A 225 -15.35 -13.36 14.53
CA GLU A 225 -16.22 -13.99 15.54
C GLU A 225 -15.42 -15.12 16.21
N GLY A 226 -14.41 -14.76 17.01
CA GLY A 226 -13.57 -15.72 17.71
C GLY A 226 -12.77 -16.65 16.78
N GLY A 227 -12.12 -16.08 15.75
CA GLY A 227 -11.31 -16.78 14.75
C GLY A 227 -12.09 -17.25 13.51
N LYS A 228 -13.35 -16.87 13.38
CA LYS A 228 -14.17 -17.02 12.17
C LYS A 228 -14.58 -15.68 11.63
N PHE A 229 -14.27 -15.42 10.38
CA PHE A 229 -14.54 -14.16 9.73
C PHE A 229 -15.82 -14.22 8.89
N ILE A 230 -16.67 -13.21 9.08
CA ILE A 230 -17.96 -13.08 8.41
C ILE A 230 -17.97 -11.78 7.62
N ASP A 231 -18.32 -11.85 6.34
CA ASP A 231 -18.47 -10.66 5.47
C ASP A 231 -19.68 -9.84 5.95
N VAL A 232 -19.41 -8.68 6.55
CA VAL A 232 -20.41 -7.72 7.09
C VAL A 232 -20.45 -6.43 6.25
N SER A 233 -19.83 -6.42 5.09
CA SER A 233 -19.63 -5.22 4.27
C SER A 233 -20.90 -4.45 3.96
N GLU A 234 -22.00 -5.17 3.65
CA GLU A 234 -23.29 -4.55 3.28
C GLU A 234 -23.94 -3.95 4.51
N GLU A 235 -23.98 -4.66 5.64
CA GLU A 235 -24.56 -4.17 6.87
C GLU A 235 -23.75 -3.02 7.49
N ALA A 236 -22.42 -3.06 7.30
CA ALA A 236 -21.50 -2.01 7.75
C ALA A 236 -21.47 -0.76 6.85
N GLY A 237 -22.17 -0.76 5.72
CA GLY A 237 -22.22 0.40 4.82
C GLY A 237 -20.99 0.61 3.94
N ILE A 238 -20.15 -0.43 3.76
CA ILE A 238 -18.96 -0.38 2.90
C ILE A 238 -19.37 -0.53 1.44
N TYR A 239 -18.95 0.37 0.57
CA TYR A 239 -19.11 0.23 -0.87
C TYR A 239 -18.29 -0.96 -1.39
N GLY A 240 -18.84 -1.67 -2.34
CA GLY A 240 -18.22 -2.90 -2.84
C GLY A 240 -18.53 -3.11 -4.32
N SER A 241 -18.41 -2.07 -5.14
CA SER A 241 -18.82 -2.15 -6.54
C SER A 241 -17.66 -2.52 -7.49
N GLU A 242 -18.05 -2.89 -8.72
CA GLU A 242 -17.09 -3.17 -9.80
C GLU A 242 -16.32 -1.92 -10.28
N ILE A 243 -16.69 -0.70 -9.85
CA ILE A 243 -16.03 0.53 -10.24
C ILE A 243 -14.91 0.95 -9.26
N GLY A 244 -14.76 0.26 -8.13
CA GLY A 244 -13.65 0.47 -7.20
C GLY A 244 -12.33 0.01 -7.81
N PHE A 245 -11.31 0.84 -7.74
CA PHE A 245 -9.96 0.54 -8.20
C PHE A 245 -8.98 0.71 -7.03
N GLY A 246 -9.30 0.09 -5.91
CA GLY A 246 -8.56 0.24 -4.67
C GLY A 246 -7.09 -0.15 -4.78
N LEU A 247 -6.20 0.76 -4.36
CA LEU A 247 -4.75 0.56 -4.33
C LEU A 247 -4.14 0.77 -2.95
N GLY A 248 -4.78 1.52 -2.08
CA GLY A 248 -4.32 1.76 -0.72
C GLY A 248 -5.47 1.91 0.27
N VAL A 249 -5.26 1.44 1.48
CA VAL A 249 -6.16 1.67 2.62
C VAL A 249 -5.33 2.07 3.84
N SER A 250 -5.76 3.13 4.51
CA SER A 250 -5.15 3.60 5.75
C SER A 250 -6.20 3.66 6.85
N VAL A 251 -5.83 3.27 8.06
CA VAL A 251 -6.70 3.20 9.23
C VAL A 251 -6.21 4.18 10.30
N ALA A 252 -7.08 5.05 10.78
CA ALA A 252 -6.78 5.96 11.88
C ALA A 252 -8.08 6.52 12.51
N ASP A 253 -8.00 7.00 13.73
CA ASP A 253 -9.06 7.80 14.36
C ASP A 253 -8.94 9.25 13.83
N ILE A 254 -9.62 9.55 12.71
CA ILE A 254 -9.48 10.80 11.96
C ILE A 254 -10.13 11.97 12.71
N ASN A 255 -11.26 11.72 13.37
CA ASN A 255 -12.07 12.75 14.05
C ASN A 255 -11.82 12.81 15.57
N LYS A 256 -11.00 11.90 16.11
CA LYS A 256 -10.65 11.75 17.53
C LYS A 256 -11.85 11.44 18.44
N ASP A 257 -12.77 10.64 17.95
CA ASP A 257 -13.88 10.12 18.75
C ASP A 257 -13.55 8.78 19.42
N GLY A 258 -12.36 8.25 19.13
CA GLY A 258 -11.83 7.01 19.64
C GLY A 258 -12.17 5.79 18.79
N TRP A 259 -12.94 5.93 17.72
CA TRP A 259 -13.23 4.86 16.76
C TRP A 259 -12.28 4.94 15.55
N LEU A 260 -11.92 3.79 15.01
CA LEU A 260 -11.01 3.77 13.87
C LEU A 260 -11.79 3.95 12.56
N ASP A 261 -11.37 4.94 11.78
CA ASP A 261 -11.91 5.30 10.48
C ASP A 261 -11.02 4.77 9.37
N LEU A 262 -11.51 4.81 8.11
CA LEU A 262 -10.80 4.33 6.94
C LEU A 262 -10.67 5.42 5.88
N TYR A 263 -9.49 5.52 5.27
CA TYR A 263 -9.29 6.20 4.00
C TYR A 263 -8.89 5.19 2.92
N VAL A 264 -9.65 5.15 1.82
CA VAL A 264 -9.44 4.23 0.70
C VAL A 264 -9.05 5.04 -0.53
N SER A 265 -7.87 4.73 -1.08
CA SER A 265 -7.34 5.33 -2.31
C SER A 265 -7.79 4.54 -3.52
N ASN A 266 -8.49 5.21 -4.46
CA ASN A 266 -8.92 4.63 -5.72
C ASN A 266 -8.17 5.24 -6.92
N ASP A 267 -7.83 4.39 -7.89
CA ASP A 267 -7.29 4.81 -9.18
C ASP A 267 -8.40 5.13 -10.19
N PHE A 268 -8.05 5.73 -11.31
CA PHE A 268 -8.89 6.08 -12.46
C PHE A 268 -9.98 7.10 -12.13
N PHE A 269 -11.23 6.80 -12.49
CA PHE A 269 -12.36 7.74 -12.42
C PHE A 269 -13.15 7.65 -11.12
N GLU A 270 -13.06 6.52 -10.40
CA GLU A 270 -13.74 6.42 -9.11
C GLU A 270 -13.04 7.30 -8.08
N ARG A 271 -13.82 7.88 -7.19
CA ARG A 271 -13.30 8.72 -6.11
C ARG A 271 -12.73 7.88 -4.98
N ASP A 272 -11.87 8.47 -4.18
CA ASP A 272 -11.48 7.92 -2.88
C ASP A 272 -12.70 7.82 -1.95
N TYR A 273 -12.56 7.07 -0.86
CA TYR A 273 -13.58 7.00 0.19
C TYR A 273 -13.01 7.37 1.54
N ILE A 274 -13.81 8.09 2.35
CA ILE A 274 -13.60 8.24 3.78
C ILE A 274 -14.76 7.58 4.49
N TYR A 275 -14.51 6.52 5.19
CA TYR A 275 -15.47 5.83 6.03
C TYR A 275 -15.28 6.26 7.47
N MET A 276 -16.20 7.05 8.02
CA MET A 276 -16.25 7.42 9.42
C MET A 276 -16.99 6.35 10.19
N ASN A 277 -16.37 5.81 11.23
CA ASN A 277 -16.98 4.79 12.08
C ASN A 277 -18.04 5.40 12.98
N ASN A 278 -19.26 4.87 12.95
CA ASN A 278 -20.39 5.38 13.73
C ASN A 278 -20.42 4.85 15.18
N GLY A 279 -19.52 3.93 15.54
CA GLY A 279 -19.46 3.31 16.87
C GLY A 279 -20.60 2.30 17.17
N ASP A 280 -21.32 1.89 16.16
CA ASP A 280 -22.42 0.93 16.24
C ASP A 280 -22.26 -0.29 15.31
N GLY A 281 -21.02 -0.51 14.81
CA GLY A 281 -20.71 -1.54 13.85
C GLY A 281 -20.91 -1.13 12.38
N THR A 282 -21.25 0.14 12.12
CA THR A 282 -21.45 0.67 10.77
C THR A 282 -20.51 1.83 10.47
N PHE A 283 -20.37 2.17 9.19
CA PHE A 283 -19.61 3.30 8.69
C PHE A 283 -20.48 4.23 7.84
N SER A 284 -20.19 5.52 7.90
CA SER A 284 -20.73 6.54 6.99
C SER A 284 -19.65 6.98 6.02
N GLU A 285 -19.91 6.93 4.72
CA GLU A 285 -18.98 7.47 3.71
C GLU A 285 -19.16 8.97 3.60
N GLU A 286 -18.13 9.74 4.00
CA GLU A 286 -18.18 11.17 4.25
C GLU A 286 -17.23 12.02 3.39
N LEU A 287 -16.62 11.47 2.35
CA LEU A 287 -15.59 12.16 1.55
C LEU A 287 -16.06 13.54 1.05
N GLU A 288 -17.27 13.64 0.50
CA GLU A 288 -17.79 14.89 -0.05
C GLU A 288 -18.03 15.96 1.04
N ASN A 289 -18.28 15.53 2.26
CA ASN A 289 -18.47 16.42 3.40
C ASN A 289 -17.13 16.85 4.02
N GLN A 290 -16.11 16.00 3.97
CA GLN A 290 -14.84 16.22 4.65
C GLN A 290 -13.78 16.85 3.72
N MET A 291 -13.78 16.59 2.43
CA MET A 291 -12.77 17.04 1.48
C MET A 291 -13.34 17.95 0.40
N ARG A 292 -12.54 18.91 -0.07
CA ARG A 292 -12.94 19.80 -1.19
C ARG A 292 -12.57 19.23 -2.54
N SER A 293 -11.50 18.45 -2.59
CA SER A 293 -10.98 17.82 -3.80
C SER A 293 -10.06 16.67 -3.43
N ILE A 294 -9.84 15.76 -4.37
CA ILE A 294 -9.01 14.59 -4.23
C ILE A 294 -8.10 14.40 -5.44
N SER A 295 -7.19 13.44 -5.40
CA SER A 295 -6.41 13.01 -6.56
C SER A 295 -7.30 12.26 -7.57
N VAL A 296 -6.95 12.28 -8.85
CA VAL A 296 -7.66 11.53 -9.90
C VAL A 296 -7.18 10.08 -10.01
N ALA A 297 -5.99 9.80 -9.50
CA ALA A 297 -5.37 8.47 -9.55
C ALA A 297 -4.58 8.25 -8.26
N SER A 298 -5.32 8.00 -7.18
CA SER A 298 -4.73 7.80 -5.85
C SER A 298 -4.00 6.46 -5.80
N MET A 299 -2.65 6.50 -5.80
CA MET A 299 -1.80 5.32 -5.83
C MET A 299 -1.58 4.71 -4.45
N GLY A 300 -1.70 5.49 -3.42
CA GLY A 300 -1.59 5.09 -2.03
C GLY A 300 -1.74 6.29 -1.11
N SER A 301 -2.05 6.01 0.14
CA SER A 301 -2.22 7.02 1.19
C SER A 301 -1.52 6.61 2.47
N ASP A 302 -1.25 7.61 3.29
CA ASP A 302 -0.81 7.42 4.66
C ASP A 302 -1.46 8.49 5.55
N ILE A 303 -1.66 8.17 6.83
CA ILE A 303 -2.32 9.03 7.80
C ILE A 303 -1.43 9.19 9.00
N ALA A 304 -1.01 10.42 9.29
CA ALA A 304 -0.15 10.72 10.43
C ALA A 304 -0.36 12.16 10.91
N ASP A 305 -0.18 12.40 12.20
CA ASP A 305 -0.13 13.75 12.77
C ASP A 305 1.18 14.44 12.37
N LEU A 306 1.16 15.18 11.26
CA LEU A 306 2.32 15.89 10.71
C LEU A 306 2.53 17.24 11.38
N THR A 307 1.51 17.81 12.00
CA THR A 307 1.56 19.13 12.63
C THR A 307 1.87 19.06 14.12
N GLY A 308 1.71 17.89 14.75
CA GLY A 308 1.91 17.67 16.18
C GLY A 308 0.75 18.23 17.03
N ASP A 309 -0.43 18.47 16.41
CA ASP A 309 -1.60 18.99 17.10
C ASP A 309 -2.54 17.88 17.59
N GLY A 310 -2.21 16.64 17.28
CA GLY A 310 -2.92 15.44 17.66
C GLY A 310 -4.04 15.05 16.69
N TYR A 311 -4.29 15.81 15.62
CA TYR A 311 -5.21 15.45 14.55
C TYR A 311 -4.43 14.96 13.34
N PRO A 312 -4.69 13.75 12.85
CA PRO A 312 -3.88 13.20 11.76
C PRO A 312 -4.26 13.81 10.41
N GLU A 313 -3.25 14.16 9.62
CA GLU A 313 -3.35 14.54 8.22
C GLU A 313 -3.41 13.31 7.32
N ILE A 314 -3.98 13.48 6.12
CA ILE A 314 -4.01 12.45 5.08
C ILE A 314 -3.13 12.89 3.92
N PHE A 315 -2.11 12.09 3.60
CA PHE A 315 -1.26 12.28 2.42
C PHE A 315 -1.57 11.24 1.36
N VAL A 316 -1.82 11.69 0.12
CA VAL A 316 -2.16 10.83 -1.02
C VAL A 316 -1.15 11.05 -2.13
N THR A 317 -0.61 9.96 -2.67
CA THR A 317 0.32 9.98 -3.78
C THR A 317 -0.38 9.78 -5.12
N GLU A 318 0.18 10.38 -6.17
CA GLU A 318 -0.34 10.31 -7.54
C GLU A 318 0.82 10.23 -8.55
N MET A 319 0.56 9.81 -9.76
CA MET A 319 1.59 9.54 -10.79
C MET A 319 2.02 10.76 -11.60
N LEU A 320 1.74 11.99 -11.16
CA LEU A 320 2.10 13.19 -11.88
C LEU A 320 3.63 13.28 -12.11
N PRO A 321 4.11 13.28 -13.36
CA PRO A 321 5.54 13.39 -13.63
C PRO A 321 6.10 14.73 -13.16
N LYS A 322 7.24 14.69 -12.46
CA LYS A 322 7.99 15.90 -12.08
C LYS A 322 8.65 16.58 -13.28
N ASP A 323 9.10 15.79 -14.23
CA ASP A 323 9.79 16.26 -15.44
C ASP A 323 8.80 16.80 -16.46
N ASP A 324 9.04 18.03 -16.95
CA ASP A 324 8.13 18.76 -17.86
C ASP A 324 8.00 18.08 -19.23
N GLU A 325 9.07 17.48 -19.75
CA GLU A 325 9.03 16.74 -21.01
C GLU A 325 8.19 15.47 -20.86
N ARG A 326 8.40 14.72 -19.77
CA ARG A 326 7.62 13.52 -19.48
C ARG A 326 6.15 13.87 -19.24
N TYR A 327 5.88 14.94 -18.51
CA TYR A 327 4.52 15.44 -18.29
C TYR A 327 3.81 15.71 -19.62
N LYS A 328 4.44 16.47 -20.53
CA LYS A 328 3.86 16.83 -21.83
C LYS A 328 3.73 15.68 -22.83
N THR A 329 4.51 14.62 -22.64
CA THR A 329 4.53 13.48 -23.58
C THR A 329 3.72 12.28 -23.11
N THR A 330 3.48 12.13 -21.80
CA THR A 330 2.78 10.96 -21.22
C THR A 330 1.41 11.27 -20.68
N MET A 331 1.17 12.52 -20.23
CA MET A 331 -0.14 12.89 -19.68
C MET A 331 -1.10 13.32 -20.79
N THR A 332 -2.32 12.79 -20.72
CA THR A 332 -3.43 13.35 -21.50
C THR A 332 -3.91 14.61 -20.81
N PHE A 333 -4.12 15.69 -21.60
CA PHE A 333 -4.67 16.91 -21.05
C PHE A 333 -5.98 16.63 -20.31
N GLU A 334 -6.12 17.15 -19.11
CA GLU A 334 -7.40 17.22 -18.43
C GLU A 334 -8.36 18.05 -19.29
N ASN A 335 -9.48 17.45 -19.60
CA ASN A 335 -10.48 18.07 -20.45
C ASN A 335 -11.60 18.61 -19.54
N TRP A 336 -11.90 19.91 -19.67
CA TRP A 336 -12.98 20.58 -18.95
C TRP A 336 -14.32 19.84 -19.08
N ASP A 337 -14.64 19.36 -20.27
CA ASP A 337 -15.89 18.64 -20.52
C ASP A 337 -15.91 17.28 -19.78
N LYS A 338 -14.78 16.57 -19.72
CA LYS A 338 -14.64 15.34 -18.94
C LYS A 338 -14.78 15.62 -17.43
N TYR A 339 -14.14 16.66 -16.94
CA TYR A 339 -14.27 17.08 -15.54
C TYR A 339 -15.73 17.40 -15.17
N GLN A 340 -16.42 18.22 -15.97
CA GLN A 340 -17.83 18.56 -15.76
C GLN A 340 -18.74 17.31 -15.85
N TYR A 341 -18.42 16.41 -16.76
CA TYR A 341 -19.12 15.15 -16.91
C TYR A 341 -18.96 14.26 -15.67
N ASN A 342 -17.75 14.12 -15.16
CA ASN A 342 -17.46 13.34 -13.96
C ASN A 342 -18.18 13.93 -12.75
N LEU A 343 -18.12 15.24 -12.57
CA LEU A 343 -18.84 15.94 -11.51
C LEU A 343 -20.33 15.67 -11.54
N LYS A 344 -20.95 15.81 -12.71
CA LYS A 344 -22.40 15.58 -12.90
C LYS A 344 -22.81 14.14 -12.59
N ASN A 345 -21.89 13.17 -12.71
CA ASN A 345 -22.16 11.76 -12.47
C ASN A 345 -21.64 11.26 -11.10
N GLY A 346 -21.26 12.16 -10.18
CA GLY A 346 -20.95 11.84 -8.80
C GLY A 346 -19.51 11.30 -8.57
N TYR A 347 -18.57 11.64 -9.48
CA TYR A 347 -17.16 11.27 -9.32
C TYR A 347 -16.30 12.31 -8.61
N TYR A 348 -16.91 13.41 -8.19
CA TYR A 348 -16.34 14.46 -7.36
C TYR A 348 -15.23 15.29 -8.02
N HIS A 349 -14.60 16.19 -7.23
CA HIS A 349 -13.55 17.12 -7.66
C HIS A 349 -12.18 16.43 -7.64
N GLN A 350 -11.78 15.85 -8.77
CA GLN A 350 -10.52 15.10 -8.92
C GLN A 350 -9.51 15.89 -9.75
N PHE A 351 -8.24 15.93 -9.28
CA PHE A 351 -7.15 16.63 -9.96
C PHE A 351 -5.89 15.77 -9.97
N THR A 352 -5.15 15.80 -11.10
CA THR A 352 -3.91 15.04 -11.29
C THR A 352 -2.78 15.68 -10.46
N ARG A 353 -2.67 15.32 -9.20
CA ARG A 353 -1.59 15.75 -8.28
C ARG A 353 -1.62 14.97 -6.97
N ASN A 354 -0.45 14.92 -6.29
CA ASN A 354 -0.42 14.51 -4.88
C ASN A 354 -1.27 15.46 -4.04
N MET A 355 -1.91 14.91 -3.02
CA MET A 355 -2.73 15.68 -2.07
C MET A 355 -2.17 15.54 -0.66
N LEU A 356 -2.14 16.65 0.06
CA LEU A 356 -1.97 16.68 1.51
C LEU A 356 -3.19 17.36 2.10
N HIS A 357 -4.00 16.60 2.78
CA HIS A 357 -5.22 17.08 3.44
C HIS A 357 -4.92 17.36 4.91
N ARG A 358 -4.92 18.64 5.24
CA ARG A 358 -4.77 19.06 6.63
C ARG A 358 -6.06 18.83 7.39
N ASN A 359 -5.95 18.17 8.53
CA ASN A 359 -7.03 18.06 9.50
C ASN A 359 -7.15 19.35 10.31
N ASN A 360 -8.31 19.96 10.33
CA ASN A 360 -8.53 21.22 11.07
C ASN A 360 -9.00 21.01 12.51
N GLY A 361 -9.10 19.77 12.97
CA GLY A 361 -9.54 19.45 14.32
C GLY A 361 -10.98 19.85 14.62
N ILE A 362 -11.82 19.99 13.60
CA ILE A 362 -13.21 20.43 13.77
C ILE A 362 -14.12 19.21 13.60
N SER A 363 -14.84 18.88 14.66
CA SER A 363 -15.82 17.79 14.63
C SER A 363 -16.93 18.02 13.62
N PHE A 364 -17.52 16.94 13.16
CA PHE A 364 -18.63 16.79 12.22
C PHE A 364 -19.33 18.08 11.76
N GLY A 365 -19.12 18.44 10.48
CA GLY A 365 -19.77 19.57 9.83
C GLY A 365 -18.87 20.55 9.09
N ASN A 366 -17.54 20.47 9.28
CA ASN A 366 -16.62 21.34 8.56
C ASN A 366 -15.60 20.52 7.74
N LYS A 367 -15.55 20.83 6.46
CA LYS A 367 -14.72 20.12 5.46
C LYS A 367 -13.23 20.19 5.79
N LEU A 368 -12.53 19.08 5.70
CA LEU A 368 -11.06 19.06 5.66
C LEU A 368 -10.54 19.93 4.48
N THR A 369 -9.58 20.79 4.72
CA THR A 369 -9.07 21.76 3.72
C THR A 369 -7.74 21.34 3.11
#